data_de4076a7129c102ca1bebb3b7f46ba71
#
_entry.id   de4076a7129c102ca1bebb3b7f46ba71
#
_cell.length_a   1.000
_cell.length_b   1.000
_cell.length_c   1.000
_cell.angle_alpha   90.00
_cell.angle_beta   90.00
_cell.angle_gamma   90.00
#
_symmetry.space_group_name_H-M   'P 1'
#
loop_
_entity.id
_entity.type
_entity.pdbx_description
1 polymer ?
#
loop_
_entity_poly.entity_id
_entity_poly.type
_entity_poly.pdbx_seq_one_letter_code
_entity_poly.pdbx_strand_id
1 'polypeptide(L)'
;MRDSEVPIRASVLRGFATLVTELGGSGPAFLAASGLDETDIAGGDAFLSLGVVERLLEDAASQLSVPDFGLRMAAQQDLDFMGPVAVAIVNSRTIGDALECAKRYLFVHSPALSLEPLADPLGNPEVIGLRYRLGASAQIIDYGIAIVHRILFVINGAASYGLRSVELPHPPLAPESVYKDFFAAQVTFGSTNAVLRIPRQSLLAPASGGNDLLRDIAIDYLETHYGHDGLPVSDLVAEIVGDHLGFETPNLSKVACLLKLHPRTLQRILSAEGTSFNNIVDEVRRDQTLKLITATQLSFSQIATRVGMREQSSLARAVRRWFNTSPSRLRGTAANSRETGSPHAIAE
;
A
#
# COMPACT_ATOMS: atom_id res chain seq x y z
N MET A 1 -2.21 -8.12 -11.32
CA MET A 1 -3.45 -8.05 -10.50
C MET A 1 -4.28 -6.88 -11.03
N ARG A 2 -5.58 -7.04 -11.24
CA ARG A 2 -6.41 -5.88 -11.62
C ARG A 2 -6.59 -5.04 -10.36
N ASP A 3 -6.43 -3.74 -10.44
CA ASP A 3 -6.52 -2.80 -9.29
C ASP A 3 -7.81 -3.00 -8.46
N SER A 4 -8.86 -3.51 -9.09
CA SER A 4 -10.15 -3.79 -8.46
C SER A 4 -10.16 -4.90 -7.40
N GLU A 5 -9.12 -5.74 -7.30
CA GLU A 5 -9.04 -6.84 -6.34
C GLU A 5 -8.16 -6.52 -5.12
N VAL A 6 -7.52 -5.34 -5.09
CA VAL A 6 -6.64 -4.94 -4.00
C VAL A 6 -7.45 -4.72 -2.72
N PRO A 7 -7.00 -5.27 -1.58
CA PRO A 7 -7.68 -5.08 -0.32
C PRO A 7 -7.48 -3.65 0.23
N ILE A 8 -8.55 -3.12 0.83
CA ILE A 8 -8.54 -1.88 1.60
C ILE A 8 -9.34 -2.07 2.89
N ARG A 9 -8.92 -1.44 3.98
CA ARG A 9 -9.70 -1.52 5.24
C ARG A 9 -11.10 -0.96 5.06
N ALA A 10 -12.10 -1.69 5.57
CA ALA A 10 -13.50 -1.29 5.50
C ALA A 10 -13.77 0.04 6.22
N SER A 11 -12.93 0.41 7.19
CA SER A 11 -13.00 1.69 7.89
C SER A 11 -12.92 2.92 6.98
N VAL A 12 -12.42 2.78 5.73
CA VAL A 12 -12.45 3.84 4.71
C VAL A 12 -13.87 4.32 4.41
N LEU A 13 -14.88 3.45 4.57
CA LEU A 13 -16.30 3.76 4.40
C LEU A 13 -16.99 4.29 5.66
N ARG A 14 -16.25 4.52 6.75
CA ARG A 14 -16.82 5.08 7.98
C ARG A 14 -17.44 6.46 7.69
N GLY A 15 -18.70 6.64 8.06
CA GLY A 15 -19.47 7.86 7.74
C GLY A 15 -20.16 7.86 6.37
N PHE A 16 -19.89 6.89 5.49
CA PHE A 16 -20.51 6.81 4.17
C PHE A 16 -22.05 6.77 4.24
N ALA A 17 -22.62 5.85 5.04
CA ALA A 17 -24.07 5.70 5.16
C ALA A 17 -24.75 6.97 5.73
N THR A 18 -24.07 7.63 6.67
CA THR A 18 -24.53 8.91 7.26
C THR A 18 -24.57 9.99 6.17
N LEU A 19 -23.48 10.18 5.44
CA LEU A 19 -23.41 11.17 4.36
C LEU A 19 -24.45 10.92 3.28
N VAL A 20 -24.62 9.68 2.82
CA VAL A 20 -25.68 9.33 1.85
C VAL A 20 -27.05 9.71 2.37
N THR A 21 -27.33 9.48 3.66
CA THR A 21 -28.62 9.81 4.28
C THR A 21 -28.83 11.32 4.37
N GLU A 22 -27.83 12.08 4.73
CA GLU A 22 -27.84 13.55 4.76
C GLU A 22 -28.08 14.16 3.38
N LEU A 23 -27.62 13.48 2.33
CA LEU A 23 -27.83 13.88 0.93
C LEU A 23 -29.16 13.39 0.34
N GLY A 24 -30.04 12.78 1.18
CA GLY A 24 -31.38 12.36 0.79
C GLY A 24 -31.49 10.94 0.23
N GLY A 25 -30.42 10.16 0.30
CA GLY A 25 -30.41 8.73 -0.06
C GLY A 25 -30.70 7.81 1.11
N SER A 26 -30.56 6.49 0.88
CA SER A 26 -30.61 5.47 1.92
C SER A 26 -29.22 4.83 2.05
N GLY A 27 -28.44 5.24 3.07
CA GLY A 27 -27.12 4.69 3.33
C GLY A 27 -27.11 3.16 3.45
N PRO A 28 -28.01 2.56 4.25
CA PRO A 28 -28.11 1.10 4.34
C PRO A 28 -28.42 0.42 3.00
N ALA A 29 -29.25 1.04 2.14
CA ALA A 29 -29.57 0.46 0.83
C ALA A 29 -28.37 0.46 -0.12
N PHE A 30 -27.54 1.52 -0.11
CA PHE A 30 -26.29 1.58 -0.87
C PHE A 30 -25.30 0.50 -0.44
N LEU A 31 -25.13 0.30 0.88
CA LEU A 31 -24.26 -0.74 1.41
C LEU A 31 -24.76 -2.14 1.03
N ALA A 32 -26.06 -2.39 1.23
CA ALA A 32 -26.69 -3.68 0.92
C ALA A 32 -26.60 -4.03 -0.58
N ALA A 33 -26.67 -3.04 -1.49
CA ALA A 33 -26.48 -3.25 -2.92
C ALA A 33 -25.08 -3.79 -3.27
N SER A 34 -24.08 -3.55 -2.40
CA SER A 34 -22.72 -4.10 -2.52
C SER A 34 -22.48 -5.30 -1.62
N GLY A 35 -23.53 -5.85 -0.99
CA GLY A 35 -23.44 -6.98 -0.07
C GLY A 35 -22.78 -6.65 1.27
N LEU A 36 -22.84 -5.40 1.69
CA LEU A 36 -22.25 -4.89 2.93
C LEU A 36 -23.34 -4.41 3.89
N ASP A 37 -22.99 -4.36 5.15
CA ASP A 37 -23.77 -3.68 6.19
C ASP A 37 -22.87 -2.77 7.06
N GLU A 38 -23.49 -2.02 7.99
CA GLU A 38 -22.73 -1.11 8.86
C GLU A 38 -21.79 -1.85 9.82
N THR A 39 -22.05 -3.12 10.14
CA THR A 39 -21.21 -3.93 11.04
C THR A 39 -19.91 -4.33 10.36
N ASP A 40 -19.92 -4.52 9.03
CA ASP A 40 -18.72 -4.77 8.23
C ASP A 40 -17.73 -3.58 8.29
N ILE A 41 -18.26 -2.36 8.39
CA ILE A 41 -17.49 -1.12 8.42
C ILE A 41 -17.03 -0.78 9.84
N ALA A 42 -17.88 -1.01 10.83
CA ALA A 42 -17.61 -0.66 12.24
C ALA A 42 -16.48 -1.48 12.86
N GLY A 43 -16.27 -2.72 12.41
CA GLY A 43 -15.34 -3.69 12.99
C GLY A 43 -13.84 -3.35 12.85
N GLY A 44 -13.47 -2.31 12.14
CA GLY A 44 -12.11 -1.72 12.04
C GLY A 44 -11.05 -2.60 11.36
N ASP A 45 -11.16 -3.92 11.47
CA ASP A 45 -10.18 -4.90 10.97
C ASP A 45 -10.60 -5.63 9.70
N ALA A 46 -11.83 -5.42 9.23
CA ALA A 46 -12.31 -6.01 7.99
C ALA A 46 -11.64 -5.37 6.77
N PHE A 47 -11.44 -6.16 5.72
CA PHE A 47 -10.95 -5.69 4.44
C PHE A 47 -12.02 -5.88 3.37
N LEU A 48 -12.16 -4.89 2.52
CA LEU A 48 -12.98 -4.90 1.31
C LEU A 48 -12.10 -4.94 0.08
N SER A 49 -12.67 -5.29 -1.07
CA SER A 49 -12.02 -5.02 -2.35
C SER A 49 -12.08 -3.53 -2.65
N LEU A 50 -10.97 -2.93 -3.06
CA LEU A 50 -10.91 -1.52 -3.47
C LEU A 50 -11.95 -1.21 -4.54
N GLY A 51 -12.17 -2.12 -5.49
CA GLY A 51 -13.19 -1.95 -6.53
C GLY A 51 -14.64 -1.90 -5.99
N VAL A 52 -14.91 -2.45 -4.80
CA VAL A 52 -16.21 -2.27 -4.13
C VAL A 52 -16.32 -0.85 -3.59
N VAL A 53 -15.27 -0.34 -2.95
CA VAL A 53 -15.23 1.03 -2.43
C VAL A 53 -15.35 2.05 -3.56
N GLU A 54 -14.61 1.88 -4.65
CA GLU A 54 -14.68 2.76 -5.83
C GLU A 54 -16.10 2.82 -6.39
N ARG A 55 -16.75 1.66 -6.58
CA ARG A 55 -18.14 1.63 -7.08
C ARG A 55 -19.10 2.30 -6.14
N LEU A 56 -19.00 2.10 -4.83
CA LEU A 56 -19.87 2.74 -3.86
C LEU A 56 -19.79 4.26 -3.93
N LEU A 57 -18.58 4.83 -4.04
CA LEU A 57 -18.39 6.27 -4.15
C LEU A 57 -18.94 6.82 -5.48
N GLU A 58 -18.67 6.15 -6.60
CA GLU A 58 -19.19 6.56 -7.92
C GLU A 58 -20.71 6.44 -8.00
N ASP A 59 -21.29 5.35 -7.50
CA ASP A 59 -22.74 5.13 -7.47
C ASP A 59 -23.43 6.18 -6.59
N ALA A 60 -22.88 6.50 -5.42
CA ALA A 60 -23.41 7.56 -4.57
C ALA A 60 -23.34 8.93 -5.25
N ALA A 61 -22.20 9.29 -5.84
CA ALA A 61 -22.06 10.54 -6.58
C ALA A 61 -23.11 10.66 -7.72
N SER A 62 -23.27 9.58 -8.49
CA SER A 62 -24.17 9.55 -9.65
C SER A 62 -25.65 9.56 -9.24
N GLN A 63 -26.06 8.63 -8.35
CA GLN A 63 -27.47 8.46 -7.98
C GLN A 63 -28.03 9.63 -7.16
N LEU A 64 -27.17 10.25 -6.33
CA LEU A 64 -27.54 11.43 -5.54
C LEU A 64 -27.35 12.75 -6.31
N SER A 65 -26.78 12.71 -7.52
CA SER A 65 -26.42 13.92 -8.29
C SER A 65 -25.46 14.84 -7.51
N VAL A 66 -24.50 14.25 -6.80
CA VAL A 66 -23.50 14.96 -5.98
C VAL A 66 -22.10 14.66 -6.54
N PRO A 67 -21.67 15.37 -7.58
CA PRO A 67 -20.44 15.06 -8.30
C PRO A 67 -19.16 15.25 -7.47
N ASP A 68 -19.21 15.97 -6.35
CA ASP A 68 -18.16 16.19 -5.37
C ASP A 68 -18.26 15.25 -4.15
N PHE A 69 -18.88 14.08 -4.30
CA PHE A 69 -19.14 13.16 -3.19
C PHE A 69 -17.86 12.77 -2.44
N GLY A 70 -16.77 12.45 -3.16
CA GLY A 70 -15.47 12.12 -2.56
C GLY A 70 -14.91 13.24 -1.68
N LEU A 71 -14.99 14.50 -2.13
CA LEU A 71 -14.57 15.66 -1.34
C LEU A 71 -15.44 15.84 -0.10
N ARG A 72 -16.77 15.69 -0.21
CA ARG A 72 -17.69 15.78 0.93
C ARG A 72 -17.44 14.69 1.94
N MET A 73 -17.23 13.46 1.49
CA MET A 73 -16.89 12.35 2.39
C MET A 73 -15.59 12.64 3.12
N ALA A 74 -14.56 13.10 2.43
CA ALA A 74 -13.31 13.50 3.07
C ALA A 74 -13.49 14.65 4.05
N ALA A 75 -14.38 15.62 3.78
CA ALA A 75 -14.62 16.76 4.65
C ALA A 75 -15.24 16.36 6.00
N GLN A 76 -16.17 15.42 5.99
CA GLN A 76 -16.92 14.99 7.19
C GLN A 76 -16.24 13.90 8.01
N GLN A 77 -15.40 13.08 7.37
CA GLN A 77 -14.83 11.91 8.01
C GLN A 77 -13.79 12.28 9.07
N ASP A 78 -13.90 11.70 10.24
CA ASP A 78 -12.86 11.78 11.27
C ASP A 78 -11.63 11.00 10.86
N LEU A 79 -10.44 11.56 11.07
CA LEU A 79 -9.17 10.93 10.69
C LEU A 79 -8.86 9.64 11.48
N ASP A 80 -9.60 9.37 12.54
CA ASP A 80 -9.48 8.16 13.37
C ASP A 80 -9.81 6.86 12.62
N PHE A 81 -10.46 6.96 11.43
CA PHE A 81 -10.71 5.79 10.59
C PHE A 81 -9.44 5.04 10.18
N MET A 82 -8.29 5.72 10.16
CA MET A 82 -6.99 5.12 9.89
C MET A 82 -6.38 4.46 11.14
N GLY A 83 -7.03 4.54 12.30
CA GLY A 83 -6.59 3.91 13.54
C GLY A 83 -5.19 4.35 14.00
N PRO A 84 -4.33 3.41 14.46
CA PRO A 84 -2.99 3.74 14.94
C PRO A 84 -2.11 4.48 13.95
N VAL A 85 -2.31 4.29 12.64
CA VAL A 85 -1.58 5.01 11.59
C VAL A 85 -1.89 6.50 11.66
N ALA A 86 -3.17 6.89 11.83
CA ALA A 86 -3.53 8.30 12.01
C ALA A 86 -2.89 8.88 13.27
N VAL A 87 -2.92 8.14 14.40
CA VAL A 87 -2.32 8.60 15.67
C VAL A 87 -0.82 8.86 15.48
N ALA A 88 -0.10 7.95 14.81
CA ALA A 88 1.33 8.12 14.57
C ALA A 88 1.63 9.32 13.65
N ILE A 89 0.84 9.51 12.60
CA ILE A 89 1.01 10.60 11.61
C ILE A 89 0.69 11.96 12.23
N VAL A 90 -0.47 12.13 12.87
CA VAL A 90 -0.90 13.45 13.39
C VAL A 90 -0.09 13.89 14.61
N ASN A 91 0.57 12.96 15.30
CA ASN A 91 1.47 13.25 16.43
C ASN A 91 2.95 13.29 16.02
N SER A 92 3.27 13.31 14.72
CA SER A 92 4.64 13.48 14.23
C SER A 92 5.19 14.87 14.54
N ARG A 93 6.51 14.99 14.67
CA ARG A 93 7.19 16.25 15.06
C ARG A 93 7.21 17.29 13.93
N THR A 94 7.27 16.81 12.69
CA THR A 94 7.29 17.63 11.48
C THR A 94 6.42 16.98 10.39
N ILE A 95 6.09 17.75 9.35
CA ILE A 95 5.44 17.18 8.15
C ILE A 95 6.35 16.12 7.50
N GLY A 96 7.67 16.32 7.53
CA GLY A 96 8.63 15.33 7.03
C GLY A 96 8.55 14.01 7.78
N ASP A 97 8.53 14.04 9.12
CA ASP A 97 8.38 12.85 9.96
C ASP A 97 7.01 12.15 9.70
N ALA A 98 5.94 12.94 9.51
CA ALA A 98 4.63 12.41 9.16
C ALA A 98 4.62 11.67 7.82
N LEU A 99 5.35 12.20 6.82
CA LEU A 99 5.48 11.54 5.51
C LEU A 99 6.29 10.25 5.60
N GLU A 100 7.38 10.22 6.37
CA GLU A 100 8.13 8.98 6.60
C GLU A 100 7.29 7.95 7.36
N CYS A 101 6.51 8.37 8.35
CA CYS A 101 5.55 7.51 9.03
C CYS A 101 4.47 6.98 8.06
N ALA A 102 3.90 7.84 7.21
CA ALA A 102 2.93 7.45 6.19
C ALA A 102 3.53 6.43 5.22
N LYS A 103 4.71 6.71 4.67
CA LYS A 103 5.43 5.80 3.77
C LYS A 103 5.64 4.42 4.41
N ARG A 104 5.93 4.40 5.70
CA ARG A 104 6.21 3.17 6.45
C ARG A 104 4.95 2.35 6.76
N TYR A 105 3.79 2.97 7.01
CA TYR A 105 2.65 2.29 7.60
C TYR A 105 1.33 2.38 6.81
N LEU A 106 1.25 3.13 5.71
CA LEU A 106 0.00 3.21 4.93
C LEU A 106 -0.44 1.85 4.35
N PHE A 107 0.50 0.91 4.15
CA PHE A 107 0.18 -0.45 3.72
C PHE A 107 -0.76 -1.19 4.69
N VAL A 108 -0.76 -0.81 5.98
CA VAL A 108 -1.70 -1.33 6.99
C VAL A 108 -3.16 -1.04 6.59
N HIS A 109 -3.38 0.06 5.88
CA HIS A 109 -4.70 0.45 5.40
C HIS A 109 -5.01 -0.17 4.03
N SER A 110 -4.06 -0.13 3.11
CA SER A 110 -4.11 -0.82 1.82
C SER A 110 -2.71 -0.96 1.23
N PRO A 111 -2.31 -2.12 0.70
CA PRO A 111 -1.01 -2.29 0.05
C PRO A 111 -0.87 -1.47 -1.26
N ALA A 112 -1.97 -1.00 -1.85
CA ALA A 112 -1.93 -0.11 -3.02
C ALA A 112 -1.82 1.36 -2.65
N LEU A 113 -2.03 1.72 -1.37
CA LEU A 113 -1.99 3.10 -0.92
C LEU A 113 -0.55 3.55 -0.73
N SER A 114 -0.15 4.58 -1.48
CA SER A 114 1.14 5.22 -1.28
C SER A 114 1.04 6.75 -1.30
N LEU A 115 1.92 7.38 -0.54
CA LEU A 115 2.17 8.81 -0.52
C LEU A 115 3.67 9.04 -0.62
N GLU A 116 4.13 9.52 -1.77
CA GLU A 116 5.54 9.60 -2.10
C GLU A 116 5.96 11.04 -2.39
N PRO A 117 7.04 11.53 -1.76
CA PRO A 117 7.64 12.79 -2.17
C PRO A 117 8.32 12.63 -3.54
N LEU A 118 8.15 13.62 -4.41
CA LEU A 118 8.82 13.70 -5.71
C LEU A 118 9.30 15.13 -5.98
N ALA A 119 10.24 15.26 -6.91
CA ALA A 119 10.62 16.58 -7.41
C ALA A 119 9.40 17.31 -7.97
N ASP A 120 9.36 18.63 -7.81
CA ASP A 120 8.23 19.41 -8.32
C ASP A 120 7.96 19.12 -9.80
N PRO A 121 6.75 18.69 -10.18
CA PRO A 121 6.40 18.44 -11.59
C PRO A 121 6.60 19.66 -12.50
N LEU A 122 6.53 20.88 -11.96
CA LEU A 122 6.76 22.12 -12.69
C LEU A 122 8.21 22.64 -12.60
N GLY A 123 9.12 21.85 -12.02
CA GLY A 123 10.56 22.10 -12.01
C GLY A 123 11.04 23.18 -11.01
N ASN A 124 10.21 23.59 -10.04
CA ASN A 124 10.65 24.56 -9.01
C ASN A 124 11.40 23.82 -7.87
N PRO A 125 12.71 24.10 -7.64
CA PRO A 125 13.51 23.40 -6.63
C PRO A 125 13.05 23.68 -5.19
N GLU A 126 12.36 24.79 -4.95
CA GLU A 126 11.83 25.18 -3.63
C GLU A 126 10.48 24.54 -3.31
N VAL A 127 9.94 23.75 -4.24
CA VAL A 127 8.68 23.04 -4.12
C VAL A 127 8.92 21.53 -4.15
N ILE A 128 8.09 20.78 -3.46
CA ILE A 128 8.05 19.32 -3.52
C ILE A 128 6.63 18.89 -3.84
N GLY A 129 6.50 17.88 -4.69
CA GLY A 129 5.24 17.20 -4.93
C GLY A 129 5.05 16.07 -3.93
N LEU A 130 3.84 15.91 -3.41
CA LEU A 130 3.41 14.74 -2.66
C LEU A 130 2.46 13.96 -3.55
N ARG A 131 2.95 12.89 -4.16
CA ARG A 131 2.18 12.04 -5.06
C ARG A 131 1.36 11.03 -4.26
N TYR A 132 0.05 11.13 -4.41
CA TYR A 132 -0.90 10.18 -3.87
C TYR A 132 -1.25 9.10 -4.90
N ARG A 133 -1.36 7.87 -4.46
CA ARG A 133 -1.81 6.74 -5.28
C ARG A 133 -2.72 5.84 -4.47
N LEU A 134 -3.92 5.66 -4.94
CA LEU A 134 -4.88 4.62 -4.53
C LEU A 134 -6.00 4.59 -5.56
N GLY A 135 -6.25 3.42 -6.15
CA GLY A 135 -7.34 3.23 -7.09
C GLY A 135 -7.22 4.02 -8.39
N ALA A 136 -8.28 4.00 -9.17
CA ALA A 136 -8.35 4.61 -10.49
C ALA A 136 -9.61 5.47 -10.71
N SER A 137 -10.67 5.33 -9.87
CA SER A 137 -11.88 6.11 -10.02
C SER A 137 -11.67 7.55 -9.54
N ALA A 138 -12.40 8.50 -10.14
CA ALA A 138 -12.21 9.91 -9.84
C ALA A 138 -12.62 10.24 -8.40
N GLN A 139 -13.72 9.64 -7.90
CA GLN A 139 -14.20 9.88 -6.54
C GLN A 139 -13.22 9.39 -5.46
N ILE A 140 -12.55 8.22 -5.66
CA ILE A 140 -11.57 7.72 -4.70
C ILE A 140 -10.29 8.56 -4.70
N ILE A 141 -9.91 9.12 -5.85
CA ILE A 141 -8.77 10.02 -5.98
C ILE A 141 -9.07 11.35 -5.27
N ASP A 142 -10.22 11.96 -5.54
CA ASP A 142 -10.67 13.18 -4.86
C ASP A 142 -10.73 12.99 -3.34
N TYR A 143 -11.35 11.90 -2.90
CA TYR A 143 -11.42 11.53 -1.49
C TYR A 143 -10.03 11.43 -0.86
N GLY A 144 -9.14 10.66 -1.47
CA GLY A 144 -7.83 10.37 -0.88
C GLY A 144 -6.91 11.58 -0.84
N ILE A 145 -6.85 12.38 -1.91
CA ILE A 145 -6.04 13.61 -1.93
C ILE A 145 -6.58 14.66 -0.94
N ALA A 146 -7.92 14.70 -0.76
CA ALA A 146 -8.55 15.55 0.25
C ALA A 146 -8.23 15.11 1.68
N ILE A 147 -8.19 13.80 1.96
CA ILE A 147 -7.73 13.27 3.26
C ILE A 147 -6.27 13.67 3.53
N VAL A 148 -5.38 13.54 2.54
CA VAL A 148 -3.98 13.99 2.70
C VAL A 148 -3.91 15.47 3.00
N HIS A 149 -4.67 16.31 2.29
CA HIS A 149 -4.76 17.75 2.54
C HIS A 149 -5.21 18.05 3.99
N ARG A 150 -6.25 17.39 4.46
CA ARG A 150 -6.77 17.56 5.82
C ARG A 150 -5.78 17.12 6.89
N ILE A 151 -5.07 16.01 6.69
CA ILE A 151 -4.01 15.55 7.60
C ILE A 151 -2.91 16.60 7.71
N LEU A 152 -2.42 17.13 6.58
CA LEU A 152 -1.38 18.18 6.58
C LEU A 152 -1.86 19.47 7.25
N PHE A 153 -3.13 19.82 7.06
CA PHE A 153 -3.75 20.96 7.72
C PHE A 153 -3.80 20.78 9.26
N VAL A 154 -4.19 19.57 9.72
CA VAL A 154 -4.23 19.24 11.16
C VAL A 154 -2.84 19.24 11.77
N ILE A 155 -1.84 18.62 11.12
CA ILE A 155 -0.45 18.60 11.60
C ILE A 155 0.10 20.02 11.73
N ASN A 156 -0.28 20.92 10.82
CA ASN A 156 0.12 22.34 10.86
C ASN A 156 -0.75 23.19 11.80
N GLY A 157 -1.47 22.59 12.75
CA GLY A 157 -2.27 23.29 13.75
C GLY A 157 -3.51 23.97 13.18
N ALA A 158 -4.17 23.36 12.22
CA ALA A 158 -5.32 23.91 11.49
C ALA A 158 -5.01 25.28 10.81
N ALA A 159 -3.74 25.47 10.44
CA ALA A 159 -3.27 26.63 9.69
C ALA A 159 -2.76 26.23 8.31
N SER A 160 -2.65 27.18 7.39
CA SER A 160 -2.11 26.92 6.06
C SER A 160 -0.67 26.39 6.13
N TYR A 161 -0.43 25.22 5.55
CA TYR A 161 0.90 24.62 5.40
C TYR A 161 1.59 25.02 4.09
N GLY A 162 1.05 26.02 3.40
CA GLY A 162 1.63 26.61 2.21
C GLY A 162 1.34 25.85 0.91
N LEU A 163 0.22 25.11 0.84
CA LEU A 163 -0.21 24.43 -0.39
C LEU A 163 -0.19 25.40 -1.58
N ARG A 164 0.56 25.08 -2.63
CA ARG A 164 0.73 25.90 -3.83
C ARG A 164 -0.33 25.60 -4.87
N SER A 165 -0.50 24.31 -5.15
CA SER A 165 -1.53 23.81 -6.07
C SER A 165 -1.79 22.34 -5.85
N VAL A 166 -2.90 21.86 -6.40
CA VAL A 166 -3.26 20.44 -6.49
C VAL A 166 -3.31 20.04 -7.96
N GLU A 167 -2.77 18.89 -8.30
CA GLU A 167 -2.89 18.28 -9.62
C GLU A 167 -3.74 17.03 -9.51
N LEU A 168 -4.73 16.88 -10.40
CA LEU A 168 -5.64 15.75 -10.46
C LEU A 168 -5.62 15.11 -11.85
N PRO A 169 -5.63 13.76 -11.96
CA PRO A 169 -5.48 13.06 -13.24
C PRO A 169 -6.78 13.02 -14.06
N HIS A 170 -7.93 13.32 -13.47
CA HIS A 170 -9.24 13.28 -14.12
C HIS A 170 -9.72 14.71 -14.47
N PRO A 171 -10.73 14.86 -15.36
CA PRO A 171 -11.40 16.13 -15.56
C PRO A 171 -12.19 16.54 -14.30
N PRO A 172 -12.53 17.83 -14.15
CA PRO A 172 -13.33 18.27 -13.00
C PRO A 172 -14.70 17.58 -12.98
N LEU A 173 -15.06 16.97 -11.84
CA LEU A 173 -16.36 16.33 -11.64
C LEU A 173 -17.43 17.35 -11.23
N ALA A 174 -17.04 18.38 -10.48
CA ALA A 174 -17.84 19.49 -10.01
C ALA A 174 -17.26 20.81 -10.54
N PRO A 175 -17.95 21.96 -10.39
CA PRO A 175 -17.37 23.27 -10.72
C PRO A 175 -16.00 23.47 -10.04
N GLU A 176 -15.02 24.01 -10.76
CA GLU A 176 -13.65 24.21 -10.28
C GLU A 176 -13.60 25.05 -8.99
N SER A 177 -14.58 25.92 -8.76
CA SER A 177 -14.72 26.67 -7.51
C SER A 177 -14.86 25.77 -6.29
N VAL A 178 -15.56 24.63 -6.38
CA VAL A 178 -15.71 23.66 -5.28
C VAL A 178 -14.35 23.13 -4.84
N TYR A 179 -13.49 22.76 -5.78
CA TYR A 179 -12.12 22.30 -5.50
C TYR A 179 -11.26 23.43 -4.94
N LYS A 180 -11.33 24.62 -5.53
CA LYS A 180 -10.59 25.80 -5.07
C LYS A 180 -10.96 26.17 -3.63
N ASP A 181 -12.24 26.12 -3.30
CA ASP A 181 -12.73 26.43 -1.96
C ASP A 181 -12.29 25.35 -0.95
N PHE A 182 -12.33 24.06 -1.35
CA PHE A 182 -11.90 22.96 -0.49
C PHE A 182 -10.42 23.02 -0.16
N PHE A 183 -9.55 23.15 -1.17
CA PHE A 183 -8.10 23.13 -1.02
C PHE A 183 -7.49 24.49 -0.65
N ALA A 184 -8.24 25.57 -0.75
CA ALA A 184 -7.75 26.96 -0.66
C ALA A 184 -6.53 27.20 -1.56
N ALA A 185 -6.46 26.53 -2.72
CA ALA A 185 -5.36 26.56 -3.67
C ALA A 185 -5.86 26.34 -5.10
N GLN A 186 -5.00 26.63 -6.08
CA GLN A 186 -5.30 26.33 -7.48
C GLN A 186 -5.30 24.83 -7.72
N VAL A 187 -6.27 24.34 -8.51
CA VAL A 187 -6.34 22.93 -8.91
C VAL A 187 -6.19 22.84 -10.43
N THR A 188 -5.38 21.90 -10.88
CA THR A 188 -5.14 21.59 -12.30
C THR A 188 -5.62 20.17 -12.58
N PHE A 189 -6.43 20.01 -13.62
CA PHE A 189 -7.01 18.73 -14.02
C PHE A 189 -6.32 18.12 -15.24
N GLY A 190 -6.50 16.81 -15.47
CA GLY A 190 -5.90 16.10 -16.59
C GLY A 190 -4.39 15.88 -16.48
N SER A 191 -3.86 15.96 -15.28
CA SER A 191 -2.45 15.67 -14.98
C SER A 191 -2.16 14.17 -15.02
N THR A 192 -0.88 13.78 -15.01
CA THR A 192 -0.51 12.34 -14.99
C THR A 192 -0.76 11.69 -13.64
N ASN A 193 -0.69 12.45 -12.55
CA ASN A 193 -0.77 11.96 -11.17
C ASN A 193 -1.62 12.89 -10.30
N ALA A 194 -2.12 12.36 -9.17
CA ALA A 194 -2.67 13.18 -8.10
C ALA A 194 -1.52 13.68 -7.20
N VAL A 195 -1.32 15.01 -7.13
CA VAL A 195 -0.17 15.61 -6.44
C VAL A 195 -0.59 16.85 -5.66
N LEU A 196 -0.16 16.94 -4.40
CA LEU A 196 -0.13 18.19 -3.63
C LEU A 196 1.24 18.82 -3.78
N ARG A 197 1.31 20.07 -4.23
CA ARG A 197 2.58 20.82 -4.36
C ARG A 197 2.74 21.76 -3.16
N ILE A 198 3.77 21.52 -2.36
CA ILE A 198 4.03 22.29 -1.14
C ILE A 198 5.45 22.88 -1.12
N PRO A 199 5.72 23.96 -0.40
CA PRO A 199 7.09 24.44 -0.21
C PRO A 199 7.94 23.36 0.46
N ARG A 200 9.15 23.12 -0.05
CA ARG A 200 10.08 22.14 0.54
C ARG A 200 10.38 22.43 2.01
N GLN A 201 10.46 23.71 2.38
CA GLN A 201 10.66 24.13 3.76
C GLN A 201 9.53 23.70 4.71
N SER A 202 8.31 23.48 4.21
CA SER A 202 7.18 23.02 5.04
C SER A 202 7.44 21.63 5.63
N LEU A 203 8.29 20.80 4.99
CA LEU A 203 8.67 19.49 5.53
C LEU A 203 9.37 19.59 6.90
N LEU A 204 10.10 20.69 7.13
CA LEU A 204 10.87 20.93 8.35
C LEU A 204 10.08 21.75 9.38
N ALA A 205 8.89 22.22 9.02
CA ALA A 205 8.04 23.00 9.93
C ALA A 205 7.63 22.12 11.13
N PRO A 206 7.79 22.62 12.37
CA PRO A 206 7.31 21.90 13.55
C PRO A 206 5.81 21.68 13.48
N ALA A 207 5.37 20.48 13.81
CA ALA A 207 3.95 20.16 13.94
C ALA A 207 3.36 20.88 15.16
N SER A 208 2.19 21.46 14.99
CA SER A 208 1.48 22.16 16.08
C SER A 208 0.65 21.17 16.88
N GLY A 209 1.17 20.67 17.99
CA GLY A 209 0.43 19.83 18.92
C GLY A 209 0.75 18.34 18.87
N GLY A 210 1.81 17.96 18.20
CA GLY A 210 2.30 16.56 18.23
C GLY A 210 2.64 16.12 19.66
N ASN A 211 2.24 14.91 20.02
CA ASN A 211 2.52 14.26 21.29
C ASN A 211 3.44 13.06 21.06
N ASP A 212 4.72 13.21 21.43
CA ASP A 212 5.72 12.16 21.25
C ASP A 212 5.31 10.84 21.90
N LEU A 213 4.69 10.87 23.09
CA LEU A 213 4.24 9.67 23.79
C LEU A 213 3.13 8.94 23.02
N LEU A 214 2.14 9.66 22.52
CA LEU A 214 1.07 9.05 21.69
C LEU A 214 1.61 8.50 20.38
N ARG A 215 2.54 9.22 19.75
CA ARG A 215 3.24 8.76 18.56
C ARG A 215 4.00 7.47 18.82
N ASP A 216 4.81 7.43 19.88
CA ASP A 216 5.65 6.28 20.19
C ASP A 216 4.80 5.04 20.56
N ILE A 217 3.70 5.23 21.31
CA ILE A 217 2.73 4.15 21.58
C ILE A 217 2.10 3.63 20.28
N ALA A 218 1.71 4.52 19.37
CA ALA A 218 1.13 4.12 18.10
C ALA A 218 2.12 3.39 17.20
N ILE A 219 3.38 3.85 17.16
CA ILE A 219 4.46 3.19 16.41
C ILE A 219 4.78 1.83 17.02
N ASP A 220 4.92 1.71 18.35
CA ASP A 220 5.16 0.42 19.01
C ASP A 220 4.02 -0.57 18.73
N TYR A 221 2.78 -0.09 18.75
CA TYR A 221 1.62 -0.90 18.34
C TYR A 221 1.73 -1.36 16.89
N LEU A 222 2.07 -0.44 15.96
CA LEU A 222 2.20 -0.76 14.53
C LEU A 222 3.34 -1.75 14.29
N GLU A 223 4.49 -1.54 14.93
CA GLU A 223 5.63 -2.46 14.85
C GLU A 223 5.32 -3.84 15.41
N THR A 224 4.61 -3.89 16.54
CA THR A 224 4.23 -5.17 17.18
C THR A 224 3.22 -5.97 16.36
N HIS A 225 2.28 -5.28 15.67
CA HIS A 225 1.16 -5.95 14.99
C HIS A 225 1.36 -6.09 13.48
N TYR A 226 2.22 -5.25 12.86
CA TYR A 226 2.40 -5.20 11.41
C TYR A 226 3.85 -5.31 10.94
N GLY A 227 4.81 -5.40 11.88
CA GLY A 227 6.24 -5.61 11.60
C GLY A 227 7.09 -4.34 11.57
N HIS A 228 8.41 -4.56 11.63
CA HIS A 228 9.43 -3.51 11.63
C HIS A 228 9.77 -3.10 10.18
N ASP A 229 10.16 -1.85 9.97
CA ASP A 229 10.83 -1.30 8.78
C ASP A 229 9.96 -0.89 7.57
N GLY A 230 8.64 -0.90 7.63
CA GLY A 230 7.78 -0.44 6.52
C GLY A 230 7.88 -1.27 5.25
N LEU A 231 8.53 -2.44 5.33
CA LEU A 231 8.48 -3.46 4.31
C LEU A 231 7.15 -4.20 4.41
N PRO A 232 6.55 -4.61 3.28
CA PRO A 232 5.46 -5.55 3.30
C PRO A 232 5.81 -6.74 4.18
N VAL A 233 4.84 -7.25 4.93
CA VAL A 233 5.09 -8.43 5.78
C VAL A 233 5.52 -9.63 4.92
N SER A 234 5.07 -9.69 3.68
CA SER A 234 5.54 -10.64 2.67
C SER A 234 7.06 -10.59 2.45
N ASP A 235 7.66 -9.39 2.41
CA ASP A 235 9.10 -9.22 2.22
C ASP A 235 9.88 -9.67 3.46
N LEU A 236 9.39 -9.33 4.66
CA LEU A 236 9.97 -9.82 5.92
C LEU A 236 9.87 -11.33 6.04
N VAL A 237 8.73 -11.91 5.63
CA VAL A 237 8.57 -13.37 5.56
C VAL A 237 9.54 -13.97 4.54
N ALA A 238 9.73 -13.34 3.39
CA ALA A 238 10.66 -13.79 2.36
C ALA A 238 12.11 -13.76 2.85
N GLU A 239 12.52 -12.72 3.58
CA GLU A 239 13.83 -12.60 4.20
C GLU A 239 14.05 -13.70 5.24
N ILE A 240 13.15 -13.86 6.21
CA ILE A 240 13.22 -14.92 7.24
C ILE A 240 13.26 -16.30 6.61
N VAL A 241 12.43 -16.56 5.60
CA VAL A 241 12.43 -17.83 4.88
C VAL A 241 13.77 -18.04 4.17
N GLY A 242 14.30 -16.99 3.53
CA GLY A 242 15.57 -17.02 2.81
C GLY A 242 16.76 -17.39 3.72
N ASP A 243 16.83 -16.79 4.91
CA ASP A 243 17.89 -17.01 5.90
C ASP A 243 17.87 -18.43 6.48
N HIS A 244 16.69 -19.02 6.63
CA HIS A 244 16.52 -20.35 7.22
C HIS A 244 16.42 -21.46 6.17
N LEU A 245 16.36 -21.12 4.88
CA LEU A 245 16.22 -22.09 3.81
C LEU A 245 17.44 -23.02 3.74
N GLY A 246 17.21 -24.33 3.71
CA GLY A 246 18.27 -25.34 3.72
C GLY A 246 18.69 -25.82 5.11
N PHE A 247 18.40 -25.07 6.17
CA PHE A 247 18.64 -25.51 7.55
C PHE A 247 17.42 -26.21 8.14
N GLU A 248 16.24 -25.68 7.85
CA GLU A 248 14.97 -26.28 8.27
C GLU A 248 13.85 -26.07 7.23
N THR A 249 12.77 -26.86 7.38
CA THR A 249 11.61 -26.70 6.53
C THR A 249 10.85 -25.42 6.94
N PRO A 250 10.61 -24.48 6.02
CA PRO A 250 9.83 -23.28 6.33
C PRO A 250 8.47 -23.62 6.95
N ASN A 251 8.15 -22.98 8.07
CA ASN A 251 6.94 -23.22 8.85
C ASN A 251 6.29 -21.90 9.26
N LEU A 252 5.03 -21.73 8.85
CA LEU A 252 4.26 -20.52 9.12
C LEU A 252 4.25 -20.14 10.62
N SER A 253 4.07 -21.11 11.51
CA SER A 253 3.98 -20.83 12.95
C SER A 253 5.32 -20.34 13.52
N LYS A 254 6.44 -20.86 13.03
CA LYS A 254 7.78 -20.40 13.44
C LYS A 254 8.03 -18.96 12.94
N VAL A 255 7.74 -18.69 11.66
CA VAL A 255 7.91 -17.36 11.09
C VAL A 255 6.99 -16.36 11.79
N ALA A 256 5.74 -16.72 12.06
CA ALA A 256 4.82 -15.89 12.82
C ALA A 256 5.36 -15.58 14.24
N CYS A 257 5.95 -16.57 14.91
CA CYS A 257 6.58 -16.39 16.22
C CYS A 257 7.76 -15.40 16.15
N LEU A 258 8.62 -15.51 15.14
CA LEU A 258 9.75 -14.58 14.93
C LEU A 258 9.28 -13.15 14.68
N LEU A 259 8.17 -12.99 13.97
CA LEU A 259 7.50 -11.69 13.72
C LEU A 259 6.62 -11.25 14.90
N LYS A 260 6.61 -11.98 16.02
CA LYS A 260 5.71 -11.74 17.17
C LYS A 260 4.23 -11.67 16.81
N LEU A 261 3.82 -12.38 15.77
CA LEU A 261 2.45 -12.46 15.28
C LEU A 261 1.82 -13.82 15.61
N HIS A 262 0.50 -13.84 15.74
CA HIS A 262 -0.22 -15.11 15.74
C HIS A 262 -0.29 -15.68 14.29
N PRO A 263 -0.14 -16.99 14.04
CA PRO A 263 -0.15 -17.56 12.68
C PRO A 263 -1.35 -17.15 11.84
N ARG A 264 -2.53 -17.06 12.44
CA ARG A 264 -3.77 -16.61 11.75
C ARG A 264 -3.71 -15.14 11.34
N THR A 265 -3.09 -14.28 12.17
CA THR A 265 -2.85 -12.87 11.84
C THR A 265 -1.88 -12.75 10.67
N LEU A 266 -0.77 -13.50 10.69
CA LEU A 266 0.17 -13.53 9.58
C LEU A 266 -0.50 -13.99 8.27
N GLN A 267 -1.30 -15.07 8.30
CA GLN A 267 -2.04 -15.48 7.11
C GLN A 267 -2.97 -14.40 6.58
N ARG A 268 -3.69 -13.70 7.46
CA ARG A 268 -4.60 -12.61 7.06
C ARG A 268 -3.84 -11.46 6.43
N ILE A 269 -2.69 -11.05 6.99
CA ILE A 269 -1.86 -9.98 6.43
C ILE A 269 -1.35 -10.38 5.05
N LEU A 270 -0.75 -11.55 4.91
CA LEU A 270 -0.25 -12.04 3.61
C LEU A 270 -1.37 -12.14 2.56
N SER A 271 -2.57 -12.57 2.97
CA SER A 271 -3.74 -12.58 2.09
C SER A 271 -4.15 -11.17 1.66
N ALA A 272 -4.08 -10.18 2.56
CA ALA A 272 -4.34 -8.78 2.26
C ALA A 272 -3.30 -8.18 1.30
N GLU A 273 -2.04 -8.63 1.39
CA GLU A 273 -0.96 -8.30 0.45
C GLU A 273 -1.05 -9.08 -0.88
N GLY A 274 -2.12 -9.87 -1.09
CA GLY A 274 -2.35 -10.62 -2.32
C GLY A 274 -1.48 -11.87 -2.49
N THR A 275 -0.85 -12.36 -1.41
CA THR A 275 0.03 -13.54 -1.44
C THR A 275 -0.33 -14.56 -0.34
N SER A 276 0.45 -15.61 -0.23
CA SER A 276 0.36 -16.60 0.83
C SER A 276 1.75 -17.05 1.26
N PHE A 277 1.87 -17.57 2.49
CA PHE A 277 3.13 -18.12 2.98
C PHE A 277 3.76 -19.15 2.03
N ASN A 278 2.94 -20.02 1.44
CA ASN A 278 3.40 -21.04 0.49
C ASN A 278 3.91 -20.42 -0.82
N ASN A 279 3.26 -19.36 -1.31
CA ASN A 279 3.71 -18.63 -2.50
C ASN A 279 5.07 -17.98 -2.25
N ILE A 280 5.23 -17.31 -1.10
CA ILE A 280 6.51 -16.67 -0.73
C ILE A 280 7.62 -17.72 -0.63
N VAL A 281 7.37 -18.86 0.04
CA VAL A 281 8.35 -19.96 0.11
C VAL A 281 8.72 -20.48 -1.28
N ASP A 282 7.75 -20.57 -2.19
CA ASP A 282 7.99 -21.03 -3.57
C ASP A 282 8.82 -20.01 -4.36
N GLU A 283 8.54 -18.72 -4.24
CA GLU A 283 9.30 -17.64 -4.88
C GLU A 283 10.73 -17.55 -4.36
N VAL A 284 10.94 -17.58 -3.04
CA VAL A 284 12.27 -17.57 -2.44
C VAL A 284 13.08 -18.79 -2.91
N ARG A 285 12.46 -19.97 -2.96
CA ARG A 285 13.11 -21.19 -3.49
C ARG A 285 13.48 -21.04 -4.97
N ARG A 286 12.59 -20.46 -5.77
CA ARG A 286 12.82 -20.21 -7.21
C ARG A 286 14.04 -19.34 -7.40
N ASP A 287 14.10 -18.20 -6.71
CA ASP A 287 15.15 -17.22 -6.87
C ASP A 287 16.51 -17.71 -6.36
N GLN A 288 16.54 -18.40 -5.22
CA GLN A 288 17.75 -19.04 -4.73
C GLN A 288 18.22 -20.18 -5.64
N THR A 289 17.29 -20.99 -6.17
CA THR A 289 17.61 -22.05 -7.13
C THR A 289 18.25 -21.47 -8.38
N LEU A 290 17.67 -20.40 -8.94
CA LEU A 290 18.23 -19.72 -10.11
C LEU A 290 19.65 -19.23 -9.82
N LYS A 291 19.85 -18.50 -8.71
CA LYS A 291 21.18 -18.03 -8.30
C LYS A 291 22.19 -19.16 -8.16
N LEU A 292 21.83 -20.26 -7.49
CA LEU A 292 22.75 -21.39 -7.26
C LEU A 292 23.07 -22.15 -8.56
N ILE A 293 22.08 -22.37 -9.43
CA ILE A 293 22.29 -23.05 -10.71
C ILE A 293 23.19 -22.23 -11.64
N THR A 294 23.00 -20.92 -11.68
CA THR A 294 23.70 -20.04 -12.63
C THR A 294 25.06 -19.58 -12.10
N ALA A 295 25.21 -19.40 -10.75
CA ALA A 295 26.40 -18.80 -10.16
C ALA A 295 27.39 -19.83 -9.59
N THR A 296 27.01 -21.11 -9.44
CA THR A 296 27.84 -22.13 -8.80
C THR A 296 27.98 -23.42 -9.60
N GLN A 297 28.98 -24.26 -9.26
CA GLN A 297 29.17 -25.61 -9.79
C GLN A 297 28.60 -26.69 -8.84
N LEU A 298 27.77 -26.34 -7.88
CA LEU A 298 27.16 -27.31 -6.96
C LEU A 298 26.35 -28.37 -7.73
N SER A 299 26.39 -29.62 -7.23
CA SER A 299 25.51 -30.65 -7.77
C SER A 299 24.04 -30.32 -7.53
N PHE A 300 23.14 -30.81 -8.38
CA PHE A 300 21.70 -30.56 -8.21
C PHE A 300 21.15 -31.15 -6.89
N SER A 301 21.77 -32.20 -6.38
CA SER A 301 21.46 -32.73 -5.05
C SER A 301 21.84 -31.73 -3.94
N GLN A 302 23.03 -31.14 -4.01
CA GLN A 302 23.45 -30.10 -3.07
C GLN A 302 22.59 -28.84 -3.14
N ILE A 303 22.19 -28.44 -4.35
CA ILE A 303 21.26 -27.33 -4.53
C ILE A 303 19.90 -27.66 -3.92
N ALA A 304 19.36 -28.87 -4.16
CA ALA A 304 18.08 -29.30 -3.57
C ALA A 304 18.11 -29.18 -2.03
N THR A 305 19.17 -29.66 -1.39
CA THR A 305 19.33 -29.53 0.07
C THR A 305 19.37 -28.06 0.52
N ARG A 306 20.11 -27.19 -0.18
CA ARG A 306 20.25 -25.76 0.17
C ARG A 306 18.97 -24.97 0.00
N VAL A 307 18.07 -25.39 -0.90
CA VAL A 307 16.74 -24.77 -1.06
C VAL A 307 15.64 -25.48 -0.25
N GLY A 308 16.03 -26.32 0.71
CA GLY A 308 15.11 -27.02 1.61
C GLY A 308 14.24 -28.06 0.93
N MET A 309 14.75 -28.72 -0.12
CA MET A 309 14.10 -29.84 -0.80
C MET A 309 14.82 -31.14 -0.43
N ARG A 310 14.02 -32.20 -0.16
CA ARG A 310 14.55 -33.49 0.29
C ARG A 310 15.30 -34.26 -0.79
N GLU A 311 14.89 -34.06 -2.06
CA GLU A 311 15.39 -34.86 -3.18
C GLU A 311 15.67 -34.00 -4.42
N GLN A 312 16.67 -34.42 -5.21
CA GLN A 312 16.98 -33.82 -6.51
C GLN A 312 15.79 -33.92 -7.49
N SER A 313 14.98 -34.94 -7.40
CA SER A 313 13.78 -35.12 -8.22
C SER A 313 12.74 -34.02 -7.97
N SER A 314 12.61 -33.56 -6.73
CA SER A 314 11.74 -32.45 -6.34
C SER A 314 12.24 -31.13 -6.91
N LEU A 315 13.55 -30.87 -6.86
CA LEU A 315 14.19 -29.71 -7.50
C LEU A 315 13.94 -29.72 -9.02
N ALA A 316 14.12 -30.86 -9.69
CA ALA A 316 13.95 -30.94 -11.13
C ALA A 316 12.49 -30.64 -11.55
N ARG A 317 11.50 -31.12 -10.78
CA ARG A 317 10.09 -30.79 -11.01
C ARG A 317 9.80 -29.31 -10.79
N ALA A 318 10.32 -28.74 -9.72
CA ALA A 318 10.16 -27.32 -9.39
C ALA A 318 10.78 -26.43 -10.48
N VAL A 319 12.01 -26.70 -10.91
CA VAL A 319 12.69 -25.95 -11.99
C VAL A 319 11.90 -26.00 -13.29
N ARG A 320 11.33 -27.17 -13.65
CA ARG A 320 10.47 -27.26 -14.84
C ARG A 320 9.21 -26.41 -14.72
N ARG A 321 8.61 -26.37 -13.52
CA ARG A 321 7.42 -25.54 -13.26
C ARG A 321 7.74 -24.04 -13.32
N TRP A 322 8.87 -23.61 -12.73
CA TRP A 322 9.23 -22.20 -12.63
C TRP A 322 9.79 -21.61 -13.94
N PHE A 323 10.63 -22.38 -14.64
CA PHE A 323 11.43 -21.89 -15.76
C PHE A 323 11.14 -22.61 -17.08
N ASN A 324 10.16 -23.49 -17.10
CA ASN A 324 9.80 -24.29 -18.29
C ASN A 324 10.98 -25.03 -18.95
N THR A 325 12.03 -25.35 -18.16
CA THR A 325 13.26 -26.01 -18.65
C THR A 325 13.84 -26.98 -17.61
N SER A 326 14.85 -27.77 -17.98
CA SER A 326 15.54 -28.65 -17.01
C SER A 326 16.68 -27.92 -16.29
N PRO A 327 17.09 -28.36 -15.05
CA PRO A 327 18.22 -27.77 -14.33
C PRO A 327 19.52 -27.78 -15.16
N SER A 328 19.78 -28.84 -15.92
CA SER A 328 20.98 -28.96 -16.75
C SER A 328 20.98 -27.95 -17.92
N ARG A 329 19.83 -27.77 -18.58
CA ARG A 329 19.69 -26.75 -19.64
C ARG A 329 19.85 -25.33 -19.07
N LEU A 330 19.20 -25.05 -17.92
CA LEU A 330 19.30 -23.74 -17.27
C LEU A 330 20.76 -23.40 -16.93
N ARG A 331 21.54 -24.36 -16.45
CA ARG A 331 22.99 -24.19 -16.19
C ARG A 331 23.78 -23.97 -17.48
N GLY A 332 23.50 -24.71 -18.53
CA GLY A 332 24.19 -24.58 -19.83
C GLY A 332 23.95 -23.23 -20.48
N THR A 333 22.71 -22.70 -20.43
CA THR A 333 22.40 -21.37 -20.96
C THR A 333 23.16 -20.27 -20.22
N ALA A 334 23.27 -20.36 -18.90
CA ALA A 334 24.02 -19.41 -18.09
C ALA A 334 25.54 -19.47 -18.32
N ALA A 335 26.10 -20.64 -18.61
CA ALA A 335 27.53 -20.81 -18.97
C ALA A 335 27.83 -20.14 -20.34
N ASN A 336 27.01 -20.39 -21.34
CA ASN A 336 27.17 -19.80 -22.67
C ASN A 336 27.04 -18.26 -22.66
N SER A 337 26.14 -17.71 -21.83
CA SER A 337 25.98 -16.24 -21.70
C SER A 337 27.18 -15.55 -21.06
N ARG A 338 27.97 -16.27 -20.26
CA ARG A 338 29.22 -15.74 -19.67
C ARG A 338 30.39 -15.74 -20.67
N GLU A 339 30.42 -16.70 -21.60
CA GLU A 339 31.45 -16.78 -22.64
C GLU A 339 31.22 -15.77 -23.78
N THR A 340 29.97 -15.37 -24.02
CA THR A 340 29.61 -14.44 -25.14
C THR A 340 29.47 -12.97 -24.71
N GLY A 341 29.67 -12.61 -23.43
CA GLY A 341 29.75 -11.22 -22.95
C GLY A 341 28.48 -10.36 -23.13
N SER A 342 27.27 -10.94 -23.29
CA SER A 342 26.03 -10.21 -23.52
C SER A 342 25.01 -10.42 -22.38
N PRO A 343 24.57 -9.35 -21.66
CA PRO A 343 23.69 -9.46 -20.49
C PRO A 343 22.17 -9.55 -20.79
N HIS A 344 21.75 -9.75 -22.04
CA HIS A 344 20.33 -9.63 -22.42
C HIS A 344 19.73 -10.88 -23.06
N ALA A 345 19.54 -11.97 -22.32
CA ALA A 345 18.73 -13.10 -22.81
C ALA A 345 18.22 -14.06 -21.72
N ILE A 346 17.71 -13.57 -20.58
CA ILE A 346 17.00 -14.45 -19.59
C ILE A 346 15.86 -13.64 -18.95
N ALA A 347 14.93 -13.14 -19.76
CA ALA A 347 13.63 -12.64 -19.29
C ALA A 347 12.65 -12.53 -20.44
N GLU A 348 12.05 -13.65 -20.86
CA GLU A 348 10.77 -13.77 -21.56
C GLU A 348 10.09 -15.05 -21.07
#